data_f9bf25e3dbb50c7a8419d650b191e89c
#
_entry.id   f9bf25e3dbb50c7a8419d650b191e89c
#
_cell.length_a   1.000
_cell.length_b   1.000
_cell.length_c   1.000
_cell.angle_alpha   90.00
_cell.angle_beta   90.00
_cell.angle_gamma   90.00
#
_symmetry.space_group_name_H-M   'P 1'
#
loop_
_entity.id
_entity.type
_entity.pdbx_description
1 polymer ?
#
loop_
_entity_poly.entity_id
_entity_poly.type
_entity_poly.pdbx_seq_one_letter_code
_entity_poly.pdbx_strand_id
1 'polypeptide(L)'
;MTQMTRTLRPLTLIAALALSSAAFAGGTHAGGHGHDSDETAIGKPGVASKASRTVTIEMTDNMRYTPADIQVKQGETVRFIVKNKGQVKHELSLGTQQELLEHLEQMRKFPDMEHDEPSKVTLAPGKQRVS
;
A
#
# COMPACT_ATOMS: atom_id res chain seq x y z
N MET A 1 58.51 53.71 -43.13
CA MET A 1 58.15 52.46 -42.45
C MET A 1 56.67 52.49 -42.18
N THR A 2 55.90 51.86 -43.07
CA THR A 2 54.42 51.92 -43.03
C THR A 2 53.88 50.59 -42.63
N GLN A 3 53.33 50.52 -41.42
CA GLN A 3 52.70 49.32 -40.91
C GLN A 3 51.23 49.28 -41.38
N MET A 4 50.91 48.27 -42.16
CA MET A 4 49.60 47.99 -42.66
C MET A 4 48.81 47.16 -41.65
N THR A 5 47.87 47.77 -40.96
CA THR A 5 46.95 47.07 -40.06
C THR A 5 45.80 46.44 -40.89
N ARG A 6 45.76 45.13 -40.93
CA ARG A 6 44.66 44.37 -41.47
C ARG A 6 43.55 44.18 -40.45
N THR A 7 42.42 44.81 -40.69
CA THR A 7 41.21 44.60 -39.92
C THR A 7 40.48 43.35 -40.38
N LEU A 8 40.45 42.32 -39.52
CA LEU A 8 39.59 41.17 -39.70
C LEU A 8 38.15 41.51 -39.30
N ARG A 9 37.24 41.36 -40.20
CA ARG A 9 35.80 41.42 -39.93
C ARG A 9 35.34 40.11 -39.37
N PRO A 10 34.57 40.06 -38.25
CA PRO A 10 33.95 38.82 -37.78
C PRO A 10 32.73 38.48 -38.67
N LEU A 11 32.72 37.26 -39.12
CA LEU A 11 31.60 36.63 -39.85
C LEU A 11 30.60 36.18 -38.81
N THR A 12 29.47 36.87 -38.73
CA THR A 12 28.36 36.46 -37.83
C THR A 12 27.59 35.30 -38.47
N LEU A 13 27.76 34.14 -37.90
CA LEU A 13 26.99 32.94 -38.28
C LEU A 13 25.66 32.96 -37.51
N ILE A 14 24.56 33.24 -38.20
CA ILE A 14 23.21 33.13 -37.63
C ILE A 14 22.79 31.66 -37.73
N ALA A 15 22.85 30.94 -36.60
CA ALA A 15 22.25 29.62 -36.47
C ALA A 15 20.74 29.77 -36.21
N ALA A 16 19.94 29.44 -37.22
CA ALA A 16 18.50 29.31 -37.03
C ALA A 16 18.20 28.06 -36.24
N LEU A 17 17.76 28.22 -34.97
CA LEU A 17 17.29 27.14 -34.13
C LEU A 17 15.84 26.82 -34.53
N ALA A 18 15.66 25.73 -35.27
CA ALA A 18 14.33 25.17 -35.52
C ALA A 18 13.84 24.46 -34.25
N LEU A 19 12.87 25.08 -33.56
CA LEU A 19 12.14 24.39 -32.52
C LEU A 19 11.16 23.39 -33.15
N SER A 20 11.54 22.13 -33.18
CA SER A 20 10.61 21.04 -33.41
C SER A 20 9.90 20.72 -32.10
N SER A 21 8.67 21.19 -31.98
CA SER A 21 7.74 20.77 -30.93
C SER A 21 7.31 19.33 -31.18
N ALA A 22 7.97 18.37 -30.51
CA ALA A 22 7.48 17.00 -30.44
C ALA A 22 6.31 16.98 -29.46
N ALA A 23 5.09 16.89 -29.97
CA ALA A 23 3.91 16.58 -29.21
C ALA A 23 3.99 15.10 -28.80
N PHE A 24 4.37 14.82 -27.55
CA PHE A 24 4.21 13.49 -26.96
C PHE A 24 2.75 13.33 -26.49
N ALA A 25 1.89 12.94 -27.42
CA ALA A 25 0.62 12.32 -27.07
C ALA A 25 0.89 10.81 -26.91
N GLY A 26 1.39 10.43 -25.75
CA GLY A 26 1.60 9.04 -25.37
C GLY A 26 0.86 8.79 -24.05
N GLY A 27 -0.46 8.62 -24.13
CA GLY A 27 -1.23 8.02 -23.06
C GLY A 27 -0.93 6.53 -23.00
N THR A 28 0.14 6.16 -22.32
CA THR A 28 0.33 4.77 -21.88
C THR A 28 -0.32 4.64 -20.51
N HIS A 29 -1.58 4.22 -20.50
CA HIS A 29 -2.15 3.56 -19.35
C HIS A 29 -1.49 2.18 -19.24
N ALA A 30 -0.23 2.16 -18.85
CA ALA A 30 0.37 0.99 -18.27
C ALA A 30 -0.18 0.91 -16.85
N GLY A 31 -1.32 0.23 -16.68
CA GLY A 31 -1.78 -0.26 -15.40
C GLY A 31 -0.81 -1.32 -14.90
N GLY A 32 0.38 -0.91 -14.52
CA GLY A 32 1.26 -1.66 -13.67
C GLY A 32 0.77 -1.44 -12.24
N HIS A 33 -0.01 -2.38 -11.72
CA HIS A 33 -0.14 -2.53 -10.28
C HIS A 33 1.22 -2.97 -9.77
N GLY A 34 2.15 -2.03 -9.63
CA GLY A 34 3.33 -2.20 -8.83
C GLY A 34 2.85 -2.34 -7.40
N HIS A 35 2.97 -3.52 -6.83
CA HIS A 35 2.90 -3.72 -5.39
C HIS A 35 4.16 -3.13 -4.75
N ASP A 36 4.36 -1.83 -4.93
CA ASP A 36 5.33 -1.07 -4.16
C ASP A 36 4.70 -0.83 -2.78
N SER A 37 5.12 -1.69 -1.86
CA SER A 37 5.01 -1.54 -0.41
C SER A 37 3.80 -0.70 0.01
N ASP A 38 2.64 -1.34 0.15
CA ASP A 38 1.45 -0.75 0.76
C ASP A 38 1.71 -0.47 2.25
N GLU A 39 2.62 0.46 2.52
CA GLU A 39 2.82 0.98 3.86
C GLU A 39 1.61 1.85 4.18
N THR A 40 0.68 1.27 4.91
CA THR A 40 -0.50 1.97 5.40
C THR A 40 -0.19 2.66 6.73
N ALA A 41 -1.13 3.47 7.24
CA ALA A 41 -1.00 4.11 8.55
C ALA A 41 -0.80 3.10 9.70
N ILE A 42 -1.17 1.84 9.50
CA ILE A 42 -1.00 0.74 10.46
C ILE A 42 0.26 -0.09 10.19
N GLY A 43 1.06 0.25 9.18
CA GLY A 43 2.25 -0.50 8.79
C GLY A 43 2.07 -1.25 7.47
N LYS A 44 2.84 -2.30 7.29
CA LYS A 44 2.88 -3.12 6.08
C LYS A 44 3.02 -4.61 6.42
N PRO A 45 2.68 -5.51 5.49
CA PRO A 45 2.94 -6.92 5.68
C PRO A 45 4.41 -7.19 6.02
N GLY A 46 4.63 -7.90 7.12
CA GLY A 46 5.97 -8.23 7.59
C GLY A 46 6.52 -9.51 6.95
N VAL A 47 7.81 -9.75 7.15
CA VAL A 47 8.45 -11.01 6.79
C VAL A 47 8.35 -11.97 7.98
N ALA A 48 7.75 -13.14 7.79
CA ALA A 48 7.48 -14.11 8.86
C ALA A 48 8.72 -14.48 9.70
N SER A 49 9.90 -14.57 9.07
CA SER A 49 11.17 -14.87 9.77
C SER A 49 11.65 -13.72 10.68
N LYS A 50 11.09 -12.52 10.53
CA LYS A 50 11.43 -11.34 11.33
C LYS A 50 10.43 -11.07 12.46
N ALA A 51 9.40 -11.92 12.60
CA ALA A 51 8.44 -11.76 13.68
C ALA A 51 9.12 -11.91 15.05
N SER A 52 9.03 -10.88 15.88
CA SER A 52 9.62 -10.84 17.22
C SER A 52 8.75 -11.53 18.26
N ARG A 53 7.44 -11.65 17.99
CA ARG A 53 6.48 -12.37 18.82
C ARG A 53 5.29 -12.86 18.01
N THR A 54 4.55 -13.80 18.60
CA THR A 54 3.28 -14.31 18.07
C THR A 54 2.16 -13.97 19.02
N VAL A 55 1.04 -13.47 18.49
CA VAL A 55 -0.18 -13.17 19.22
C VAL A 55 -1.31 -14.02 18.65
N THR A 56 -1.99 -14.77 19.50
CA THR A 56 -3.22 -15.48 19.13
C THR A 56 -4.41 -14.57 19.35
N ILE A 57 -5.25 -14.42 18.31
CA ILE A 57 -6.51 -13.67 18.37
C ILE A 57 -7.65 -14.66 18.18
N GLU A 58 -8.57 -14.70 19.13
CA GLU A 58 -9.78 -15.52 19.02
C GLU A 58 -10.99 -14.64 18.74
N MET A 59 -11.81 -15.08 17.78
CA MET A 59 -13.09 -14.49 17.40
C MET A 59 -14.22 -15.40 17.88
N THR A 60 -15.24 -14.82 18.47
CA THR A 60 -16.39 -15.57 19.01
C THR A 60 -17.70 -14.91 18.62
N ASP A 61 -18.82 -15.65 18.76
CA ASP A 61 -20.15 -15.19 18.34
C ASP A 61 -20.73 -14.07 19.22
N ASN A 62 -20.06 -13.69 20.31
CA ASN A 62 -20.35 -12.45 21.05
C ASN A 62 -19.82 -11.19 20.37
N MET A 63 -19.27 -11.32 19.15
CA MET A 63 -18.69 -10.23 18.33
C MET A 63 -17.53 -9.52 19.06
N ARG A 64 -16.66 -10.29 19.71
CA ARG A 64 -15.48 -9.80 20.41
C ARG A 64 -14.23 -10.53 19.94
N TYR A 65 -13.12 -9.83 20.04
CA TYR A 65 -11.79 -10.39 19.93
C TYR A 65 -11.22 -10.67 21.32
N THR A 66 -10.44 -11.73 21.42
CA THR A 66 -9.67 -12.03 22.62
C THR A 66 -8.20 -12.28 22.23
N PRO A 67 -7.23 -11.49 22.71
CA PRO A 67 -7.40 -10.31 23.59
C PRO A 67 -8.12 -9.15 22.89
N ALA A 68 -8.79 -8.29 23.67
CA ALA A 68 -9.48 -7.11 23.15
C ALA A 68 -8.51 -5.98 22.76
N ASP A 69 -7.36 -5.91 23.44
CA ASP A 69 -6.33 -4.91 23.22
C ASP A 69 -4.99 -5.59 22.96
N ILE A 70 -4.30 -5.14 21.93
CA ILE A 70 -2.97 -5.60 21.57
C ILE A 70 -2.08 -4.37 21.38
N GLN A 71 -1.06 -4.25 22.23
CA GLN A 71 -0.09 -3.17 22.08
C GLN A 71 1.08 -3.65 21.24
N VAL A 72 1.47 -2.84 20.26
CA VAL A 72 2.60 -3.07 19.39
C VAL A 72 3.54 -1.86 19.42
N LYS A 73 4.83 -2.10 19.19
CA LYS A 73 5.83 -1.03 19.06
C LYS A 73 6.03 -0.68 17.60
N GLN A 74 6.32 0.58 17.33
CA GLN A 74 6.69 0.98 15.98
C GLN A 74 7.90 0.17 15.48
N GLY A 75 7.82 -0.34 14.26
CA GLY A 75 8.86 -1.18 13.67
C GLY A 75 8.87 -2.64 14.14
N GLU A 76 7.97 -3.01 15.06
CA GLU A 76 7.82 -4.41 15.48
C GLU A 76 7.12 -5.23 14.40
N THR A 77 7.63 -6.42 14.11
CA THR A 77 6.96 -7.41 13.27
C THR A 77 6.28 -8.44 14.18
N VAL A 78 4.96 -8.52 14.11
CA VAL A 78 4.14 -9.42 14.93
C VAL A 78 3.49 -10.44 14.01
N ARG A 79 3.55 -11.71 14.42
CA ARG A 79 2.79 -12.79 13.78
C ARG A 79 1.46 -12.95 14.50
N PHE A 80 0.36 -12.93 13.75
CA PHE A 80 -0.95 -13.23 14.29
C PHE A 80 -1.37 -14.66 13.95
N ILE A 81 -1.91 -15.37 14.95
CA ILE A 81 -2.66 -16.61 14.76
C ILE A 81 -4.11 -16.27 15.02
N VAL A 82 -4.91 -16.17 13.97
CA VAL A 82 -6.33 -15.80 14.07
C VAL A 82 -7.15 -17.08 14.08
N LYS A 83 -8.06 -17.21 15.05
CA LYS A 83 -8.91 -18.39 15.23
C LYS A 83 -10.38 -17.99 15.32
N ASN A 84 -11.23 -18.59 14.51
CA ASN A 84 -12.67 -18.48 14.68
C ASN A 84 -13.14 -19.60 15.63
N LYS A 85 -13.52 -19.22 16.85
CA LYS A 85 -14.08 -20.11 17.88
C LYS A 85 -15.61 -20.12 17.89
N GLY A 86 -16.24 -19.32 17.02
CA GLY A 86 -17.69 -19.22 16.90
C GLY A 86 -18.29 -20.24 15.94
N GLN A 87 -19.59 -20.13 15.76
CA GLN A 87 -20.42 -20.98 14.88
C GLN A 87 -20.77 -20.26 13.57
N VAL A 88 -20.47 -18.97 13.45
CA VAL A 88 -20.66 -18.18 12.22
C VAL A 88 -19.33 -17.71 11.66
N LYS A 89 -19.36 -17.24 10.42
CA LYS A 89 -18.20 -16.62 9.77
C LYS A 89 -17.82 -15.33 10.48
N HIS A 90 -16.54 -15.16 10.78
CA HIS A 90 -15.99 -13.95 11.40
C HIS A 90 -14.85 -13.37 10.60
N GLU A 91 -14.69 -12.06 10.67
CA GLU A 91 -13.60 -11.33 10.04
C GLU A 91 -12.78 -10.57 11.09
N LEU A 92 -11.45 -10.63 10.95
CA LEU A 92 -10.52 -9.71 11.58
C LEU A 92 -10.08 -8.70 10.53
N SER A 93 -10.23 -7.41 10.84
CA SER A 93 -9.77 -6.31 9.99
C SER A 93 -8.84 -5.42 10.79
N LEU A 94 -7.68 -5.10 10.23
CA LEU A 94 -6.73 -4.15 10.78
C LEU A 94 -6.84 -2.84 10.00
N GLY A 95 -6.81 -1.72 10.69
CA GLY A 95 -6.92 -0.40 10.07
C GLY A 95 -6.92 0.70 11.10
N THR A 96 -6.81 1.93 10.66
CA THR A 96 -7.11 3.10 11.48
C THR A 96 -8.61 3.11 11.82
N GLN A 97 -8.98 3.87 12.84
CA GLN A 97 -10.39 4.01 13.22
C GLN A 97 -11.26 4.47 12.04
N GLN A 98 -10.75 5.40 11.22
CA GLN A 98 -11.47 5.88 10.04
C GLN A 98 -11.66 4.78 9.00
N GLU A 99 -10.60 4.06 8.65
CA GLU A 99 -10.66 2.95 7.67
C GLU A 99 -11.62 1.85 8.13
N LEU A 100 -11.61 1.52 9.42
CA LEU A 100 -12.52 0.51 9.98
C LEU A 100 -13.98 0.97 9.96
N LEU A 101 -14.27 2.26 10.17
CA LEU A 101 -15.61 2.82 10.03
C LEU A 101 -16.08 2.81 8.57
N GLU A 102 -15.22 3.18 7.64
CA GLU A 102 -15.53 3.13 6.20
C GLU A 102 -15.80 1.69 5.75
N HIS A 103 -14.97 0.75 6.21
CA HIS A 103 -15.17 -0.68 5.96
C HIS A 103 -16.52 -1.18 6.52
N LEU A 104 -16.87 -0.79 7.73
CA LEU A 104 -18.15 -1.12 8.34
C LEU A 104 -19.33 -0.64 7.49
N GLU A 105 -19.26 0.58 6.96
CA GLU A 105 -20.31 1.13 6.08
C GLU A 105 -20.40 0.37 4.75
N GLN A 106 -19.27 -0.07 4.20
CA GLN A 106 -19.24 -0.92 3.00
C GLN A 106 -19.89 -2.28 3.28
N MET A 107 -19.56 -2.93 4.38
CA MET A 107 -20.10 -4.24 4.77
C MET A 107 -21.60 -4.18 5.09
N ARG A 108 -22.11 -3.04 5.55
CA ARG A 108 -23.55 -2.84 5.71
C ARG A 108 -24.30 -2.81 4.37
N LYS A 109 -23.68 -2.26 3.34
CA LYS A 109 -24.25 -2.18 1.98
C LYS A 109 -24.07 -3.48 1.20
N PHE A 110 -22.97 -4.16 1.42
CA PHE A 110 -22.54 -5.35 0.68
C PHE A 110 -22.06 -6.45 1.65
N PRO A 111 -22.97 -7.07 2.42
CA PRO A 111 -22.60 -7.99 3.51
C PRO A 111 -21.88 -9.26 3.04
N ASP A 112 -22.06 -9.65 1.78
CA ASP A 112 -21.42 -10.83 1.19
C ASP A 112 -20.09 -10.53 0.48
N MET A 113 -19.63 -9.27 0.52
CA MET A 113 -18.37 -8.90 -0.09
C MET A 113 -17.22 -9.54 0.71
N GLU A 114 -16.34 -10.24 0.00
CA GLU A 114 -15.12 -10.78 0.55
C GLU A 114 -13.93 -9.94 0.09
N HIS A 115 -13.00 -9.72 1.00
CA HIS A 115 -11.78 -8.97 0.73
C HIS A 115 -10.57 -9.90 0.88
N ASP A 116 -9.73 -9.94 -0.13
CA ASP A 116 -8.44 -10.62 -0.08
C ASP A 116 -7.34 -9.57 0.05
N GLU A 117 -7.22 -9.01 1.24
CA GLU A 117 -6.25 -7.98 1.57
C GLU A 117 -5.35 -8.46 2.72
N PRO A 118 -4.06 -8.06 2.74
CA PRO A 118 -3.13 -8.46 3.82
C PRO A 118 -3.58 -8.03 5.22
N SER A 119 -4.39 -6.98 5.31
CA SER A 119 -4.94 -6.44 6.57
C SER A 119 -6.24 -7.10 7.03
N LYS A 120 -6.79 -8.05 6.26
CA LYS A 120 -8.09 -8.69 6.52
C LYS A 120 -8.00 -10.20 6.47
N VAL A 121 -8.72 -10.85 7.39
CA VAL A 121 -8.81 -12.31 7.48
C VAL A 121 -10.23 -12.71 7.76
N THR A 122 -10.88 -13.36 6.81
CA THR A 122 -12.21 -13.95 6.98
C THR A 122 -12.09 -15.44 7.21
N LEU A 123 -12.70 -15.96 8.28
CA LEU A 123 -12.64 -17.36 8.66
C LEU A 123 -14.03 -17.97 8.87
N ALA A 124 -14.25 -19.12 8.26
CA ALA A 124 -15.38 -19.98 8.57
C ALA A 124 -15.27 -20.53 10.01
N PRO A 125 -16.39 -21.03 10.60
CA PRO A 125 -16.40 -21.62 11.93
C PRO A 125 -15.31 -22.67 12.13
N GLY A 126 -14.60 -22.61 13.27
CA GLY A 126 -13.56 -23.56 13.63
C GLY A 126 -12.24 -23.43 12.84
N LYS A 127 -12.13 -22.51 11.89
CA LYS A 127 -10.92 -22.30 11.09
C LYS A 127 -9.94 -21.37 11.80
N GLN A 128 -8.67 -21.50 11.38
CA GLN A 128 -7.59 -20.60 11.81
C GLN A 128 -6.70 -20.22 10.63
N ARG A 129 -6.03 -19.07 10.75
CA ARG A 129 -5.02 -18.60 9.80
C ARG A 129 -3.82 -18.02 10.56
N VAL A 130 -2.63 -18.20 10.00
CA VAL A 130 -1.40 -17.54 10.43
C VAL A 130 -1.11 -16.42 9.44
N SER A 131 -0.90 -15.22 9.97
CA SER A 131 -0.63 -14.01 9.18
C SER A 131 0.60 -13.27 9.73
#